data_e0edb15bf230e336d03994fe092f109a
#
_entry.id   e0edb15bf230e336d03994fe092f109a
#
_cell.length_a   1.000
_cell.length_b   1.000
_cell.length_c   1.000
_cell.angle_alpha   90.00
_cell.angle_beta   90.00
_cell.angle_gamma   90.00
#
_symmetry.space_group_name_H-M   'P 1'
#
loop_
_entity.id
_entity.type
_entity.pdbx_description
1 polymer ?
#
loop_
_entity_poly.entity_id
_entity_poly.type
_entity_poly.pdbx_seq_one_letter_code
_entity_poly.pdbx_strand_id
1 'polypeptide(L)'
;FGGAGVGKTVLIQELIRNIATEHGGYSVFAGVGERTREGNDLYAEMTESGVIDKTTMVFGQMNEPPGARLRVALSGLAMAEFFRDDEGRDVLLFIDNIFRFTQAGSEVSALLGRMPSAVGYQPTLSTEMGDLQERITSTKKGSITSVQAVYVPADDLTDPAPATAFAHLDATSVLERKIAELGI
;
A
#
# COMPACT_ATOMS: atom_id res chain seq x y z
N PHE A 1 2.44 -8.95 5.36
CA PHE A 1 2.01 -9.99 4.42
C PHE A 1 0.95 -10.86 5.07
N GLY A 2 -0.10 -11.20 4.34
CA GLY A 2 -1.13 -12.13 4.83
C GLY A 2 -2.22 -12.36 3.82
N GLY A 3 -2.89 -13.51 3.93
CA GLY A 3 -4.06 -13.86 3.12
C GLY A 3 -5.30 -13.06 3.50
N ALA A 4 -6.44 -13.44 2.94
CA ALA A 4 -7.71 -12.79 3.25
C ALA A 4 -8.14 -13.05 4.71
N GLY A 5 -8.64 -12.03 5.38
CA GLY A 5 -9.23 -12.15 6.71
C GLY A 5 -8.27 -12.42 7.87
N VAL A 6 -6.96 -12.20 7.69
CA VAL A 6 -5.96 -12.40 8.77
C VAL A 6 -5.66 -11.13 9.58
N GLY A 7 -6.39 -10.02 9.34
CA GLY A 7 -6.28 -8.81 10.16
C GLY A 7 -5.34 -7.73 9.63
N LYS A 8 -4.90 -7.76 8.37
CA LYS A 8 -3.99 -6.75 7.78
C LYS A 8 -4.50 -5.32 7.94
N THR A 9 -5.74 -5.06 7.57
CA THR A 9 -6.33 -3.72 7.59
C THR A 9 -6.44 -3.20 9.03
N VAL A 10 -6.83 -4.05 9.98
CA VAL A 10 -6.91 -3.69 11.40
C VAL A 10 -5.54 -3.27 11.93
N LEU A 11 -4.49 -4.03 11.63
CA LEU A 11 -3.13 -3.70 12.03
C LEU A 11 -2.64 -2.37 11.43
N ILE A 12 -2.96 -2.12 10.16
CA ILE A 12 -2.61 -0.86 9.51
C ILE A 12 -3.36 0.31 10.15
N GLN A 13 -4.65 0.18 10.43
CA GLN A 13 -5.45 1.20 11.11
C GLN A 13 -4.87 1.53 12.49
N GLU A 14 -4.52 0.53 13.28
CA GLU A 14 -3.89 0.73 14.59
C GLU A 14 -2.50 1.38 14.47
N LEU A 15 -1.69 0.99 13.49
CA LEU A 15 -0.41 1.63 13.24
C LEU A 15 -0.57 3.10 12.83
N ILE A 16 -1.50 3.41 11.93
CA ILE A 16 -1.79 4.79 11.52
C ILE A 16 -2.17 5.62 12.73
N ARG A 17 -3.13 5.14 13.53
CA ARG A 17 -3.62 5.83 14.71
C ARG A 17 -2.49 6.10 15.70
N ASN A 18 -1.73 5.10 16.05
CA ASN A 18 -0.68 5.22 17.06
C ASN A 18 0.52 6.04 16.55
N ILE A 19 1.02 5.75 15.34
CA ILE A 19 2.20 6.41 14.81
C ILE A 19 1.88 7.85 14.40
N ALA A 20 0.75 8.11 13.75
CA ALA A 20 0.37 9.48 13.36
C ALA A 20 0.12 10.38 14.58
N THR A 21 -0.44 9.83 15.66
CA THR A 21 -0.64 10.57 16.92
C THR A 21 0.70 10.88 17.60
N GLU A 22 1.59 9.91 17.69
CA GLU A 22 2.89 10.03 18.37
C GLU A 22 3.93 10.78 17.53
N HIS A 23 3.96 10.55 16.22
CA HIS A 23 4.97 11.10 15.32
C HIS A 23 4.86 12.62 15.14
N GLY A 24 3.64 13.17 15.16
CA GLY A 24 3.41 14.62 14.99
C GLY A 24 3.81 15.18 13.62
N GLY A 25 4.21 14.35 12.66
CA GLY A 25 4.57 14.70 11.30
C GLY A 25 3.44 14.50 10.29
N TYR A 26 3.74 14.67 9.01
CA TYR A 26 2.78 14.40 7.94
C TYR A 26 2.72 12.93 7.59
N SER A 27 1.52 12.46 7.31
CA SER A 27 1.25 11.10 6.85
C SER A 27 0.47 11.14 5.55
N VAL A 28 0.75 10.19 4.67
CA VAL A 28 0.01 9.97 3.43
C VAL A 28 -0.55 8.56 3.44
N PHE A 29 -1.83 8.42 3.20
CA PHE A 29 -2.50 7.13 3.07
C PHE A 29 -2.97 6.94 1.63
N ALA A 30 -2.57 5.84 1.01
CA ALA A 30 -3.02 5.42 -0.31
C ALA A 30 -3.86 4.15 -0.21
N GLY A 31 -5.16 4.26 -0.41
CA GLY A 31 -6.09 3.13 -0.51
C GLY A 31 -6.15 2.62 -1.94
N VAL A 32 -5.61 1.43 -2.18
CA VAL A 32 -5.46 0.84 -3.51
C VAL A 32 -6.31 -0.41 -3.63
N GLY A 33 -7.41 -0.31 -4.37
CA GLY A 33 -8.24 -1.44 -4.75
C GLY A 33 -8.96 -2.15 -3.59
N GLU A 34 -9.03 -1.54 -2.43
CA GLU A 34 -9.75 -2.09 -1.27
C GLU A 34 -11.22 -1.64 -1.25
N ARG A 35 -11.96 -2.04 -0.23
CA ARG A 35 -13.39 -1.74 -0.13
C ARG A 35 -13.62 -0.28 0.20
N THR A 36 -14.53 0.38 -0.52
CA THR A 36 -14.88 1.80 -0.31
C THR A 36 -15.35 2.05 1.14
N ARG A 37 -16.08 1.12 1.74
CA ARG A 37 -16.53 1.25 3.14
C ARG A 37 -15.35 1.35 4.10
N GLU A 38 -14.32 0.54 3.94
CA GLU A 38 -13.13 0.56 4.80
C GLU A 38 -12.39 1.90 4.70
N GLY A 39 -12.33 2.49 3.51
CA GLY A 39 -11.78 3.83 3.32
C GLY A 39 -12.60 4.92 4.03
N ASN A 40 -13.92 4.83 3.99
CA ASN A 40 -14.80 5.77 4.68
C ASN A 40 -14.70 5.64 6.20
N ASP A 41 -14.66 4.40 6.70
CA ASP A 41 -14.50 4.13 8.15
C ASP A 41 -13.15 4.69 8.65
N LEU A 42 -12.07 4.49 7.90
CA LEU A 42 -10.76 5.05 8.22
C LEU A 42 -10.77 6.59 8.23
N TYR A 43 -11.43 7.22 7.26
CA TYR A 43 -11.56 8.68 7.24
C TYR A 43 -12.29 9.21 8.47
N ALA A 44 -13.38 8.56 8.87
CA ALA A 44 -14.12 8.93 10.07
C ALA A 44 -13.26 8.78 11.33
N GLU A 45 -12.56 7.66 11.46
CA GLU A 45 -11.67 7.38 12.61
C GLU A 45 -10.52 8.40 12.71
N MET A 46 -9.89 8.74 11.58
CA MET A 46 -8.82 9.76 11.53
C MET A 46 -9.34 11.15 11.89
N THR A 47 -10.59 11.46 11.54
CA THR A 47 -11.25 12.70 11.90
C THR A 47 -11.53 12.77 13.40
N GLU A 48 -12.09 11.70 13.97
CA GLU A 48 -12.39 11.61 15.39
C GLU A 48 -11.13 11.67 16.28
N SER A 49 -10.05 11.05 15.83
CA SER A 49 -8.77 11.08 16.54
C SER A 49 -7.99 12.39 16.39
N GLY A 50 -8.46 13.32 15.54
CA GLY A 50 -7.85 14.63 15.34
C GLY A 50 -6.54 14.64 14.56
N VAL A 51 -6.20 13.55 13.89
CA VAL A 51 -4.97 13.45 13.07
C VAL A 51 -5.21 13.77 11.59
N ILE A 52 -6.45 14.00 11.19
CA ILE A 52 -6.81 14.26 9.79
C ILE A 52 -6.13 15.50 9.22
N ASP A 53 -5.89 16.52 10.01
CA ASP A 53 -5.26 17.78 9.58
C ASP A 53 -3.80 17.59 9.12
N LYS A 54 -3.16 16.50 9.54
CA LYS A 54 -1.78 16.14 9.18
C LYS A 54 -1.71 14.92 8.27
N THR A 55 -2.85 14.45 7.78
CA THR A 55 -2.94 13.25 6.96
C THR A 55 -3.53 13.57 5.60
N THR A 56 -2.81 13.24 4.55
CA THR A 56 -3.32 13.27 3.18
C THR A 56 -3.82 11.88 2.81
N MET A 57 -5.05 11.78 2.35
CA MET A 57 -5.66 10.51 1.97
C MET A 57 -6.00 10.51 0.48
N VAL A 58 -5.60 9.47 -0.22
CA VAL A 58 -5.94 9.25 -1.63
C VAL A 58 -6.47 7.85 -1.82
N PHE A 59 -7.60 7.73 -2.50
CA PHE A 59 -8.29 6.45 -2.69
C PHE A 59 -8.53 6.16 -4.17
N GLY A 60 -8.21 4.95 -4.59
CA GLY A 60 -8.61 4.34 -5.84
C GLY A 60 -9.09 2.93 -5.53
N GLN A 61 -10.32 2.82 -5.04
CA GLN A 61 -10.87 1.59 -4.47
C GLN A 61 -11.39 0.62 -5.54
N MET A 62 -11.94 -0.51 -5.11
CA MET A 62 -12.32 -1.61 -6.01
C MET A 62 -13.37 -1.26 -7.07
N ASN A 63 -14.14 -0.20 -6.85
CA ASN A 63 -15.14 0.31 -7.80
C ASN A 63 -14.52 1.12 -8.94
N GLU A 64 -13.26 1.51 -8.83
CA GLU A 64 -12.57 2.29 -9.85
C GLU A 64 -12.02 1.40 -10.99
N PRO A 65 -11.89 1.94 -12.21
CA PRO A 65 -11.29 1.21 -13.31
C PRO A 65 -9.81 0.89 -13.05
N PRO A 66 -9.25 -0.14 -13.72
CA PRO A 66 -7.89 -0.61 -13.43
C PRO A 66 -6.81 0.46 -13.62
N GLY A 67 -6.98 1.38 -14.55
CA GLY A 67 -6.06 2.50 -14.75
C GLY A 67 -6.00 3.43 -13.53
N ALA A 68 -7.13 3.73 -12.90
CA ALA A 68 -7.18 4.54 -11.68
C ALA A 68 -6.57 3.80 -10.49
N ARG A 69 -6.89 2.52 -10.32
CA ARG A 69 -6.32 1.68 -9.25
C ARG A 69 -4.80 1.51 -9.39
N LEU A 70 -4.30 1.45 -10.61
CA LEU A 70 -2.85 1.39 -10.88
C LEU A 70 -2.16 2.70 -10.51
N ARG A 71 -2.80 3.85 -10.77
CA ARG A 71 -2.19 5.16 -10.60
C ARG A 71 -2.31 5.73 -9.19
N VAL A 72 -3.29 5.31 -8.39
CA VAL A 72 -3.52 5.88 -7.06
C VAL A 72 -2.33 5.71 -6.12
N ALA A 73 -1.64 4.58 -6.15
CA ALA A 73 -0.43 4.36 -5.35
C ALA A 73 0.68 5.35 -5.72
N LEU A 74 0.87 5.58 -7.02
CA LEU A 74 1.82 6.57 -7.53
C LEU A 74 1.43 8.00 -7.18
N SER A 75 0.14 8.31 -7.16
CA SER A 75 -0.37 9.61 -6.71
C SER A 75 -0.09 9.85 -5.23
N GLY A 76 -0.33 8.86 -4.38
CA GLY A 76 0.02 8.93 -2.96
C GLY A 76 1.53 9.10 -2.74
N LEU A 77 2.33 8.38 -3.50
CA LEU A 77 3.79 8.52 -3.46
C LEU A 77 4.25 9.91 -3.91
N ALA A 78 3.66 10.49 -4.94
CA ALA A 78 3.97 11.85 -5.39
C ALA A 78 3.66 12.90 -4.30
N MET A 79 2.57 12.73 -3.56
CA MET A 79 2.26 13.59 -2.41
C MET A 79 3.29 13.43 -1.29
N ALA A 80 3.71 12.22 -1.00
CA ALA A 80 4.76 11.96 -0.02
C ALA A 80 6.11 12.55 -0.45
N GLU A 81 6.45 12.45 -1.72
CA GLU A 81 7.66 13.08 -2.28
C GLU A 81 7.63 14.60 -2.18
N PHE A 82 6.47 15.23 -2.38
CA PHE A 82 6.31 16.68 -2.19
C PHE A 82 6.68 17.08 -0.75
N PHE A 83 6.12 16.40 0.25
CA PHE A 83 6.44 16.69 1.66
C PHE A 83 7.90 16.43 1.99
N ARG A 84 8.51 15.38 1.43
CA ARG A 84 9.91 15.06 1.63
C ARG A 84 10.85 16.09 1.01
N ASP A 85 10.61 16.46 -0.26
CA ASP A 85 11.57 17.19 -1.10
C ASP A 85 11.34 18.70 -1.07
N ASP A 86 10.09 19.16 -1.11
CA ASP A 86 9.74 20.58 -1.12
C ASP A 86 9.58 21.15 0.29
N GLU A 87 8.95 20.39 1.18
CA GLU A 87 8.75 20.78 2.57
C GLU A 87 9.90 20.36 3.50
N GLY A 88 10.79 19.48 3.04
CA GLY A 88 11.95 19.00 3.80
C GLY A 88 11.58 18.22 5.07
N ARG A 89 10.52 17.38 5.00
CA ARG A 89 9.99 16.66 6.15
C ARG A 89 10.20 15.16 6.05
N ASP A 90 10.13 14.50 7.20
CA ASP A 90 10.00 13.06 7.30
C ASP A 90 8.52 12.71 7.20
N VAL A 91 8.19 11.81 6.27
CA VAL A 91 6.81 11.46 5.90
C VAL A 91 6.57 9.97 6.14
N LEU A 92 5.39 9.66 6.69
CA LEU A 92 4.89 8.30 6.76
C LEU A 92 3.95 8.03 5.58
N LEU A 93 4.24 6.98 4.82
CA LEU A 93 3.42 6.54 3.70
C LEU A 93 2.80 5.19 4.01
N PHE A 94 1.47 5.13 4.02
CA PHE A 94 0.72 3.90 4.19
C PHE A 94 0.08 3.51 2.86
N ILE A 95 0.26 2.26 2.44
CA ILE A 95 -0.35 1.70 1.23
C ILE A 95 -1.16 0.47 1.59
N ASP A 96 -2.44 0.54 1.40
CA ASP A 96 -3.37 -0.59 1.55
C ASP A 96 -4.20 -0.76 0.28
N ASN A 97 -3.88 -1.63 -0.60
CA ASN A 97 -2.99 -2.80 -0.54
C ASN A 97 -2.06 -2.81 -1.77
N ILE A 98 -0.76 -3.05 -1.59
CA ILE A 98 0.19 -3.04 -2.72
C ILE A 98 -0.06 -4.20 -3.71
N PHE A 99 -0.64 -5.31 -3.28
CA PHE A 99 -1.06 -6.38 -4.18
C PHE A 99 -2.09 -5.87 -5.21
N ARG A 100 -2.98 -4.97 -4.82
CA ARG A 100 -3.99 -4.42 -5.73
C ARG A 100 -3.37 -3.53 -6.82
N PHE A 101 -2.25 -2.90 -6.51
CA PHE A 101 -1.44 -2.20 -7.51
C PHE A 101 -0.94 -3.18 -8.60
N THR A 102 -0.41 -4.33 -8.21
CA THR A 102 0.04 -5.36 -9.17
C THR A 102 -1.12 -5.98 -9.93
N GLN A 103 -2.24 -6.23 -9.28
CA GLN A 103 -3.45 -6.75 -9.92
C GLN A 103 -4.00 -5.78 -10.96
N ALA A 104 -4.10 -4.50 -10.64
CA ALA A 104 -4.51 -3.47 -11.59
C ALA A 104 -3.55 -3.38 -12.79
N GLY A 105 -2.25 -3.52 -12.56
CA GLY A 105 -1.24 -3.59 -13.60
C GLY A 105 -1.43 -4.79 -14.52
N SER A 106 -1.81 -5.95 -14.01
CA SER A 106 -2.12 -7.13 -14.84
C SER A 106 -3.36 -6.92 -15.71
N GLU A 107 -4.40 -6.29 -15.16
CA GLU A 107 -5.62 -5.97 -15.91
C GLU A 107 -5.33 -4.97 -17.05
N VAL A 108 -4.56 -3.93 -16.80
CA VAL A 108 -4.13 -2.96 -17.83
C VAL A 108 -3.28 -3.65 -18.89
N SER A 109 -2.36 -4.51 -18.50
CA SER A 109 -1.51 -5.27 -19.43
C SER A 109 -2.34 -6.17 -20.36
N ALA A 110 -3.36 -6.83 -19.82
CA ALA A 110 -4.30 -7.63 -20.59
C ALA A 110 -5.10 -6.79 -21.60
N LEU A 111 -5.58 -5.62 -21.17
CA LEU A 111 -6.29 -4.69 -22.05
C LEU A 111 -5.41 -4.16 -23.19
N LEU A 112 -4.10 -4.06 -22.98
CA LEU A 112 -3.12 -3.67 -24.00
C LEU A 112 -2.69 -4.85 -24.89
N GLY A 113 -3.25 -6.04 -24.68
CA GLY A 113 -2.93 -7.23 -25.48
C GLY A 113 -1.53 -7.79 -25.26
N ARG A 114 -0.89 -7.48 -24.14
CA ARG A 114 0.43 -8.03 -23.80
C ARG A 114 0.31 -9.50 -23.42
N MET A 115 1.28 -10.31 -23.86
CA MET A 115 1.31 -11.73 -23.47
C MET A 115 1.60 -11.84 -21.96
N PRO A 116 0.74 -12.54 -21.18
CA PRO A 116 0.99 -12.71 -19.77
C PRO A 116 2.20 -13.61 -19.51
N SER A 117 2.86 -13.38 -18.39
CA SER A 117 3.90 -14.27 -17.86
C SER A 117 3.28 -15.57 -17.30
N ALA A 118 4.11 -16.48 -16.85
CA ALA A 118 3.65 -17.62 -16.06
C ALA A 118 2.77 -17.14 -14.90
N VAL A 119 1.69 -17.86 -14.58
CA VAL A 119 0.73 -17.51 -13.53
C VAL A 119 -0.18 -16.31 -13.86
N GLY A 120 -0.09 -15.75 -15.06
CA GLY A 120 -1.02 -14.72 -15.56
C GLY A 120 -0.69 -13.28 -15.19
N TYR A 121 0.42 -13.01 -14.51
CA TYR A 121 0.87 -11.64 -14.23
C TYR A 121 1.47 -10.97 -15.49
N GLN A 122 1.52 -9.64 -15.45
CA GLN A 122 2.16 -8.84 -16.49
C GLN A 122 3.68 -9.13 -16.56
N PRO A 123 4.28 -9.12 -17.76
CA PRO A 123 5.72 -9.33 -17.93
C PRO A 123 6.55 -8.19 -17.29
N THR A 124 5.94 -7.04 -17.05
CA THR A 124 6.56 -5.83 -16.47
C THR A 124 6.37 -5.74 -14.94
N LEU A 125 5.93 -6.78 -14.27
CA LEU A 125 5.64 -6.78 -12.84
C LEU A 125 6.81 -6.27 -11.99
N SER A 126 8.01 -6.81 -12.21
CA SER A 126 9.19 -6.41 -11.44
C SER A 126 9.59 -4.96 -11.71
N THR A 127 9.47 -4.50 -12.93
CA THR A 127 9.76 -3.11 -13.31
C THR A 127 8.78 -2.15 -12.67
N GLU A 128 7.47 -2.43 -12.75
CA GLU A 128 6.42 -1.59 -12.16
C GLU A 128 6.55 -1.51 -10.65
N MET A 129 6.80 -2.64 -9.99
CA MET A 129 7.03 -2.69 -8.55
C MET A 129 8.31 -1.95 -8.16
N GLY A 130 9.39 -2.13 -8.90
CA GLY A 130 10.66 -1.44 -8.70
C GLY A 130 10.53 0.06 -8.84
N ASP A 131 9.86 0.54 -9.89
CA ASP A 131 9.62 1.97 -10.12
C ASP A 131 8.85 2.63 -8.96
N LEU A 132 7.91 1.92 -8.35
CA LEU A 132 7.21 2.41 -7.17
C LEU A 132 8.11 2.37 -5.92
N GLN A 133 8.71 1.23 -5.62
CA GLN A 133 9.43 0.99 -4.36
C GLN A 133 10.74 1.79 -4.26
N GLU A 134 11.48 1.95 -5.36
CA GLU A 134 12.75 2.67 -5.38
C GLU A 134 12.58 4.19 -5.12
N ARG A 135 11.40 4.73 -5.32
CA ARG A 135 11.08 6.13 -4.98
C ARG A 135 10.84 6.34 -3.49
N ILE A 136 10.56 5.26 -2.74
CA ILE A 136 10.37 5.28 -1.29
C ILE A 136 11.76 5.22 -0.63
N THR A 137 12.36 6.37 -0.44
CA THR A 137 13.73 6.46 0.05
C THR A 137 13.97 7.75 0.80
N SER A 138 15.08 7.81 1.52
CA SER A 138 15.58 9.03 2.15
C SER A 138 16.37 9.86 1.16
N THR A 139 16.21 11.16 1.22
CA THR A 139 17.01 12.15 0.48
C THR A 139 17.78 13.03 1.46
N LYS A 140 18.55 13.96 0.94
CA LYS A 140 19.24 14.97 1.77
C LYS A 140 18.28 15.94 2.47
N LYS A 141 17.03 16.02 2.01
CA LYS A 141 16.01 16.95 2.52
C LYS A 141 15.07 16.34 3.54
N GLY A 142 14.78 15.05 3.42
CA GLY A 142 13.85 14.34 4.28
C GLY A 142 13.78 12.84 3.96
N SER A 143 12.86 12.15 4.58
CA SER A 143 12.69 10.70 4.39
C SER A 143 11.24 10.30 4.15
N ILE A 144 11.04 9.19 3.48
CA ILE A 144 9.75 8.49 3.41
C ILE A 144 9.93 7.13 4.08
N THR A 145 9.16 6.89 5.14
CA THR A 145 9.02 5.57 5.75
C THR A 145 7.66 5.01 5.35
N SER A 146 7.63 3.81 4.80
CA SER A 146 6.37 3.21 4.35
C SER A 146 5.97 2.00 5.19
N VAL A 147 4.67 1.85 5.36
CA VAL A 147 4.02 0.64 5.86
C VAL A 147 3.05 0.17 4.79
N GLN A 148 3.26 -1.04 4.29
CA GLN A 148 2.51 -1.57 3.16
C GLN A 148 1.80 -2.87 3.53
N ALA A 149 0.50 -2.94 3.30
CA ALA A 149 -0.21 -4.20 3.33
C ALA A 149 0.05 -4.97 2.03
N VAL A 150 0.37 -6.25 2.17
CA VAL A 150 0.56 -7.14 1.02
C VAL A 150 -0.37 -8.35 1.17
N TYR A 151 -1.36 -8.41 0.31
CA TYR A 151 -2.23 -9.57 0.21
C TYR A 151 -1.47 -10.74 -0.41
N VAL A 152 -1.59 -11.91 0.22
CA VAL A 152 -0.96 -13.16 -0.24
C VAL A 152 -2.05 -14.08 -0.76
N PRO A 153 -2.17 -14.26 -2.09
CA PRO A 153 -3.16 -15.14 -2.68
C PRO A 153 -3.00 -16.59 -2.21
N ALA A 154 -4.09 -17.19 -1.73
CA ALA A 154 -4.11 -18.58 -1.24
C ALA A 154 -3.06 -18.89 -0.14
N ASP A 155 -2.64 -17.88 0.64
CA ASP A 155 -1.56 -17.97 1.63
C ASP A 155 -0.22 -18.48 1.05
N ASP A 156 -0.02 -18.32 -0.27
CA ASP A 156 1.18 -18.75 -1.00
C ASP A 156 2.18 -17.60 -1.15
N LEU A 157 3.20 -17.57 -0.30
CA LEU A 157 4.27 -16.58 -0.32
C LEU A 157 5.17 -16.68 -1.57
N THR A 158 5.08 -17.76 -2.33
CA THR A 158 5.83 -17.95 -3.58
C THR A 158 5.13 -17.36 -4.79
N ASP A 159 3.89 -16.88 -4.63
CA ASP A 159 3.20 -16.13 -5.69
C ASP A 159 4.06 -14.94 -6.15
N PRO A 160 4.14 -14.66 -7.45
CA PRO A 160 5.03 -13.61 -8.00
C PRO A 160 4.82 -12.22 -7.40
N ALA A 161 3.59 -11.86 -7.02
CA ALA A 161 3.31 -10.53 -6.46
C ALA A 161 3.91 -10.34 -5.05
N PRO A 162 3.62 -11.17 -4.04
CA PRO A 162 4.29 -11.07 -2.74
C PRO A 162 5.79 -11.33 -2.84
N ALA A 163 6.24 -12.28 -3.66
CA ALA A 163 7.67 -12.57 -3.83
C ALA A 163 8.44 -11.36 -4.38
N THR A 164 7.89 -10.64 -5.35
CA THR A 164 8.48 -9.42 -5.88
C THR A 164 8.49 -8.29 -4.84
N ALA A 165 7.42 -8.15 -4.07
CA ALA A 165 7.34 -7.16 -3.00
C ALA A 165 8.40 -7.42 -1.91
N PHE A 166 8.64 -8.67 -1.52
CA PHE A 166 9.66 -9.04 -0.54
C PHE A 166 11.05 -8.50 -0.90
N ALA A 167 11.41 -8.51 -2.18
CA ALA A 167 12.73 -8.09 -2.64
C ALA A 167 13.01 -6.60 -2.39
N HIS A 168 11.99 -5.77 -2.22
CA HIS A 168 12.12 -4.33 -2.07
C HIS A 168 11.92 -3.83 -0.63
N LEU A 169 11.46 -4.67 0.29
CA LEU A 169 11.12 -4.26 1.65
C LEU A 169 12.27 -4.54 2.63
N ASP A 170 12.55 -3.57 3.49
CA ASP A 170 13.62 -3.65 4.51
C ASP A 170 13.24 -4.55 5.68
N ALA A 171 11.95 -4.58 6.04
CA ALA A 171 11.43 -5.40 7.12
C ALA A 171 10.06 -5.98 6.74
N THR A 172 9.78 -7.18 7.19
CA THR A 172 8.53 -7.87 6.89
C THR A 172 7.93 -8.52 8.13
N SER A 173 6.59 -8.46 8.23
CA SER A 173 5.81 -9.25 9.17
C SER A 173 4.84 -10.10 8.38
N VAL A 174 4.80 -11.38 8.68
CA VAL A 174 3.92 -12.35 8.02
C VAL A 174 2.85 -12.79 9.01
N LEU A 175 1.59 -12.56 8.65
CA LEU A 175 0.44 -12.96 9.44
C LEU A 175 0.06 -14.40 9.08
N GLU A 176 0.05 -15.26 10.08
CA GLU A 176 -0.26 -16.68 9.90
C GLU A 176 -1.74 -16.93 10.23
N ARG A 177 -2.46 -17.55 9.28
CA ARG A 177 -3.90 -17.83 9.43
C ARG A 177 -4.21 -18.66 10.67
N LYS A 178 -3.40 -19.68 10.93
CA LYS A 178 -3.60 -20.56 12.10
C LYS A 178 -3.50 -19.82 13.43
N ILE A 179 -2.65 -18.80 13.50
CA ILE A 179 -2.51 -17.95 14.68
C ILE A 179 -3.72 -17.01 14.79
N ALA A 180 -4.12 -16.39 13.67
CA ALA A 180 -5.30 -15.53 13.63
C ALA A 180 -6.59 -16.25 14.03
N GLU A 181 -6.74 -17.54 13.65
CA GLU A 181 -7.88 -18.39 14.05
C GLU A 181 -7.93 -18.68 15.56
N LEU A 182 -6.79 -18.57 16.24
CA LEU A 182 -6.72 -18.70 17.71
C LEU A 182 -7.11 -17.43 18.45
N GLY A 183 -7.40 -16.35 17.73
CA GLY A 183 -7.72 -15.05 18.31
C GLY A 183 -6.50 -14.31 18.89
N ILE A 184 -5.31 -14.62 18.40
CA ILE A 184 -4.04 -14.00 18.81
C ILE A 184 -3.60 -12.99 17.77
#